data_98b4cff3b6d28bda36309b85569efc24
#
_entry.id   98b4cff3b6d28bda36309b85569efc24
#
_cell.length_a   1.000
_cell.length_b   1.000
_cell.length_c   1.000
_cell.angle_alpha   90.00
_cell.angle_beta   90.00
_cell.angle_gamma   90.00
#
_symmetry.space_group_name_H-M   'P 1'
#
loop_
_entity.id
_entity.type
_entity.pdbx_description
1 polymer ?
#
loop_
_entity_poly.entity_id
_entity_poly.type
_entity_poly.pdbx_seq_one_letter_code
_entity_poly.pdbx_strand_id
1 'polypeptide(L)'
;RDQPRSRGLGDVYKRQVKVSVDGEQKAEVDLSMKAQEIKNLTASNVLDGLAAGKHTVTVTIESDDDNMPDNNVMSKEVNVLGAPVVYYDFEDGKISTDLSFYVGDSGTVNANAGEEFNKEGWGIFNIEKHAMLGEHVLAGTSWIDGATPDRWLILPKVHVNSENACFVWDAMSFNQLLLETYRVKVSDGSGNPADYWYTTDLEVKGETVTPKTRGISLSKYNGKDVYIAFNLVTPKGEVLCLDNIGVYGDVVNGITDVNGETAGMFIVDNNSFGAVGAKSVAVVDLSGRTVLRAESSSASVAGLQPGVYVGVAKFADGSTKSLKFVKK
;
A
#
# COMPACT_ATOMS: atom_id res chain seq x y z
N ARG A 1 66.85 14.97 12.07
CA ARG A 1 66.12 14.21 11.02
C ARG A 1 65.04 13.40 11.73
N ASP A 2 63.83 13.98 11.81
CA ASP A 2 62.66 13.23 12.30
C ASP A 2 62.19 12.25 11.21
N GLN A 3 62.30 10.98 11.53
CA GLN A 3 61.69 9.95 10.67
C GLN A 3 60.18 10.00 10.89
N PRO A 4 59.35 9.93 9.83
CA PRO A 4 57.92 9.81 9.98
C PRO A 4 57.65 8.45 10.65
N ARG A 5 57.02 8.50 11.81
CA ARG A 5 56.55 7.27 12.51
C ARG A 5 55.51 6.62 11.60
N SER A 6 55.84 5.39 11.16
CA SER A 6 54.87 4.51 10.53
C SER A 6 53.72 4.32 11.52
N ARG A 7 52.55 4.87 11.20
CA ARG A 7 51.30 4.55 11.92
C ARG A 7 51.01 3.07 11.66
N GLY A 8 51.08 2.27 12.71
CA GLY A 8 50.89 0.83 12.62
C GLY A 8 49.50 0.50 12.09
N LEU A 9 49.42 -0.59 11.33
CA LEU A 9 48.17 -1.20 10.78
C LEU A 9 47.14 -1.64 11.86
N GLY A 10 47.25 -1.14 13.09
CA GLY A 10 46.42 -1.51 14.24
C GLY A 10 45.63 -0.37 14.89
N ASP A 11 45.70 0.85 14.35
CA ASP A 11 44.95 1.95 14.95
C ASP A 11 43.45 1.77 14.72
N VAL A 12 42.71 1.75 15.83
CA VAL A 12 41.23 1.73 15.84
C VAL A 12 40.75 3.17 15.77
N TYR A 13 40.10 3.52 14.69
CA TYR A 13 39.52 4.84 14.51
C TYR A 13 38.17 4.91 15.21
N LYS A 14 37.98 5.91 16.06
CA LYS A 14 36.66 6.22 16.63
C LYS A 14 35.89 7.08 15.63
N ARG A 15 34.70 6.67 15.33
CA ARG A 15 33.76 7.36 14.45
C ARG A 15 32.39 7.37 15.11
N GLN A 16 31.63 8.40 14.85
CA GLN A 16 30.22 8.46 15.23
C GLN A 16 29.35 8.36 13.99
N VAL A 17 28.34 7.53 14.06
CA VAL A 17 27.29 7.46 13.04
C VAL A 17 26.03 8.06 13.63
N LYS A 18 25.56 9.14 13.04
CA LYS A 18 24.32 9.84 13.43
C LYS A 18 23.26 9.58 12.39
N VAL A 19 22.06 9.27 12.85
CA VAL A 19 20.86 9.16 12.00
C VAL A 19 19.88 10.25 12.39
N SER A 20 19.50 11.09 11.45
CA SER A 20 18.49 12.11 11.61
C SER A 20 17.32 11.89 10.65
N VAL A 21 16.14 12.34 11.07
CA VAL A 21 14.94 12.38 10.23
C VAL A 21 14.43 13.80 10.23
N ASP A 22 14.27 14.39 9.06
CA ASP A 22 13.88 15.80 8.85
C ASP A 22 14.77 16.80 9.62
N GLY A 23 16.05 16.45 9.77
CA GLY A 23 17.01 17.23 10.51
C GLY A 23 17.05 16.99 12.02
N GLU A 24 16.12 16.23 12.59
CA GLU A 24 16.12 15.85 13.99
C GLU A 24 16.92 14.56 14.21
N GLN A 25 17.91 14.58 15.10
CA GLN A 25 18.70 13.37 15.41
C GLN A 25 17.84 12.35 16.14
N LYS A 26 17.73 11.13 15.59
CA LYS A 26 16.96 10.01 16.14
C LYS A 26 17.83 8.91 16.73
N ALA A 27 19.06 8.74 16.23
CA ALA A 27 20.01 7.76 16.74
C ALA A 27 21.44 8.23 16.59
N GLU A 28 22.29 7.72 17.48
CA GLU A 28 23.75 7.90 17.44
C GLU A 28 24.43 6.61 17.87
N VAL A 29 25.46 6.20 17.15
CA VAL A 29 26.24 4.98 17.42
C VAL A 29 27.72 5.28 17.34
N ASP A 30 28.45 5.02 18.41
CA ASP A 30 29.91 5.03 18.41
C ASP A 30 30.44 3.81 17.64
N LEU A 31 31.30 4.05 16.67
CA LEU A 31 31.83 3.02 15.81
C LEU A 31 33.35 2.96 15.89
N SER A 32 33.89 1.82 16.34
CA SER A 32 35.30 1.51 16.27
C SER A 32 35.54 0.52 15.12
N MET A 33 36.43 0.88 14.19
CA MET A 33 36.74 0.08 13.00
C MET A 33 38.25 -0.02 12.80
N LYS A 34 38.69 -1.18 12.31
CA LYS A 34 40.06 -1.34 11.78
C LYS A 34 40.11 -0.88 10.33
N ALA A 35 41.34 -0.65 9.85
CA ALA A 35 41.53 -0.34 8.42
C ALA A 35 40.94 -1.47 7.54
N GLN A 36 40.22 -1.13 6.49
CA GLN A 36 39.56 -2.05 5.56
C GLN A 36 38.43 -2.92 6.16
N GLU A 37 38.01 -2.68 7.39
CA GLU A 37 36.86 -3.37 7.98
C GLU A 37 35.54 -2.85 7.40
N ILE A 38 34.60 -3.78 7.13
CA ILE A 38 33.23 -3.45 6.74
C ILE A 38 32.31 -3.84 7.90
N LYS A 39 31.46 -2.91 8.34
CA LYS A 39 30.45 -3.16 9.36
C LYS A 39 29.06 -2.82 8.86
N ASN A 40 28.10 -3.69 9.16
CA ASN A 40 26.69 -3.41 8.98
C ASN A 40 26.13 -2.90 10.31
N LEU A 41 25.43 -1.76 10.26
CA LEU A 41 24.77 -1.17 11.42
C LEU A 41 23.27 -1.19 11.20
N THR A 42 22.53 -1.43 12.25
CA THR A 42 21.05 -1.32 12.25
C THR A 42 20.66 -0.28 13.29
N ALA A 43 19.93 0.73 12.84
CA ALA A 43 19.28 1.69 13.73
C ALA A 43 17.79 1.32 13.80
N SER A 44 17.34 0.89 14.98
CA SER A 44 15.94 0.55 15.21
C SER A 44 15.14 1.77 15.60
N ASN A 45 13.83 1.76 15.28
CA ASN A 45 12.82 2.73 15.76
C ASN A 45 13.04 4.19 15.34
N VAL A 46 13.92 4.45 14.36
CA VAL A 46 14.21 5.84 13.90
C VAL A 46 13.03 6.49 13.17
N LEU A 47 12.10 5.67 12.66
CA LEU A 47 10.90 6.11 11.95
C LEU A 47 9.63 6.05 12.82
N ASP A 48 9.74 5.61 14.08
CA ASP A 48 8.58 5.47 14.96
C ASP A 48 7.97 6.84 15.30
N GLY A 49 6.63 6.88 15.28
CA GLY A 49 5.86 8.09 15.64
C GLY A 49 5.92 9.22 14.61
N LEU A 50 6.47 8.98 13.41
CA LEU A 50 6.40 9.97 12.33
C LEU A 50 4.98 10.08 11.79
N ALA A 51 4.61 11.28 11.37
CA ALA A 51 3.35 11.50 10.67
C ALA A 51 3.38 10.83 9.29
N ALA A 52 2.22 10.54 8.71
CA ALA A 52 2.16 10.10 7.32
C ALA A 52 2.68 11.20 6.38
N GLY A 53 3.46 10.81 5.38
CA GLY A 53 4.04 11.71 4.39
C GLY A 53 5.50 11.42 4.09
N LYS A 54 6.11 12.34 3.37
CA LYS A 54 7.53 12.24 2.98
C LYS A 54 8.43 12.76 4.09
N HIS A 55 9.46 11.98 4.38
CA HIS A 55 10.49 12.29 5.37
C HIS A 55 11.87 12.08 4.77
N THR A 56 12.85 12.86 5.20
CA THR A 56 14.23 12.70 4.77
C THR A 56 15.05 12.06 5.89
N VAL A 57 15.49 10.83 5.66
CA VAL A 57 16.45 10.15 6.54
C VAL A 57 17.86 10.51 6.10
N THR A 58 18.66 11.06 7.00
CA THR A 58 20.06 11.41 6.76
C THR A 58 20.96 10.63 7.70
N VAL A 59 21.96 9.97 7.16
CA VAL A 59 23.02 9.29 7.89
C VAL A 59 24.31 10.09 7.73
N THR A 60 24.93 10.46 8.84
CA THR A 60 26.20 11.21 8.85
C THR A 60 27.24 10.40 9.61
N ILE A 61 28.44 10.29 9.06
CA ILE A 61 29.60 9.71 9.74
C ILE A 61 30.55 10.83 10.14
N GLU A 62 30.80 10.98 11.42
CA GLU A 62 31.78 11.95 11.93
C GLU A 62 33.07 11.24 12.32
N SER A 63 34.21 11.77 11.90
CA SER A 63 35.54 11.27 12.23
C SER A 63 36.54 12.43 12.27
N ASP A 64 37.29 12.53 13.36
CA ASP A 64 38.27 13.61 13.55
C ASP A 64 39.43 13.55 12.55
N ASP A 65 39.70 12.39 11.96
CA ASP A 65 40.83 12.14 11.05
C ASP A 65 40.39 12.04 9.58
N ASP A 66 39.18 12.48 9.24
CA ASP A 66 38.66 12.38 7.87
C ASP A 66 39.12 13.57 7.00
N ASN A 67 39.78 13.23 5.91
CA ASN A 67 40.26 14.23 4.93
C ASN A 67 39.27 14.44 3.75
N MET A 68 38.13 13.73 3.75
CA MET A 68 37.13 13.79 2.68
C MET A 68 35.70 13.84 3.27
N PRO A 69 35.35 14.92 3.98
CA PRO A 69 34.05 14.99 4.70
C PRO A 69 32.84 14.98 3.76
N ASP A 70 32.99 15.30 2.49
CA ASP A 70 31.89 15.35 1.51
C ASP A 70 31.25 14.00 1.23
N ASN A 71 31.92 12.87 1.54
CA ASN A 71 31.37 11.51 1.37
C ASN A 71 30.74 10.93 2.63
N ASN A 72 30.68 11.70 3.70
CA ASN A 72 30.24 11.25 5.02
C ASN A 72 28.72 11.35 5.22
N VAL A 73 28.01 11.94 4.31
CA VAL A 73 26.58 12.18 4.43
C VAL A 73 25.83 11.46 3.33
N MET A 74 24.83 10.67 3.71
CA MET A 74 23.88 10.06 2.80
C MET A 74 22.47 10.41 3.24
N SER A 75 21.66 10.89 2.31
CA SER A 75 20.24 11.17 2.55
C SER A 75 19.36 10.33 1.63
N LYS A 76 18.24 9.89 2.16
CA LYS A 76 17.22 9.16 1.41
C LYS A 76 15.83 9.63 1.81
N GLU A 77 15.01 9.94 0.82
CA GLU A 77 13.59 10.20 1.02
C GLU A 77 12.86 8.87 1.29
N VAL A 78 12.05 8.82 2.34
CA VAL A 78 11.16 7.72 2.69
C VAL A 78 9.75 8.26 2.79
N ASN A 79 8.75 7.42 2.45
CA ASN A 79 7.36 7.80 2.61
C ASN A 79 6.76 6.97 3.74
N VAL A 80 6.30 7.63 4.80
CA VAL A 80 5.56 7.00 5.90
C VAL A 80 4.10 6.93 5.48
N LEU A 81 3.58 5.71 5.37
CA LEU A 81 2.21 5.47 4.95
C LEU A 81 1.25 5.78 6.11
N GLY A 82 0.16 6.46 5.79
CA GLY A 82 -0.98 6.65 6.69
C GLY A 82 -1.86 5.41 6.76
N ALA A 83 -3.07 5.57 7.27
CA ALA A 83 -4.07 4.51 7.18
C ALA A 83 -4.44 4.26 5.71
N PRO A 84 -4.57 2.99 5.29
CA PRO A 84 -5.00 2.65 3.94
C PRO A 84 -6.47 3.04 3.73
N VAL A 85 -6.80 3.42 2.51
CA VAL A 85 -8.18 3.71 2.07
C VAL A 85 -8.86 2.44 1.56
N VAL A 86 -8.10 1.59 0.90
CA VAL A 86 -8.47 0.23 0.50
C VAL A 86 -7.45 -0.70 1.13
N TYR A 87 -7.90 -1.77 1.77
CA TYR A 87 -7.00 -2.71 2.43
C TYR A 87 -7.59 -4.12 2.51
N TYR A 88 -6.78 -5.10 2.17
CA TYR A 88 -7.10 -6.52 2.23
C TYR A 88 -5.93 -7.25 2.90
N ASP A 89 -6.20 -7.89 4.05
CA ASP A 89 -5.27 -8.75 4.79
C ASP A 89 -5.67 -10.23 4.78
N PHE A 90 -6.81 -10.55 4.20
CA PHE A 90 -7.36 -11.90 4.04
C PHE A 90 -7.46 -12.77 5.30
N GLU A 91 -7.20 -12.21 6.48
CA GLU A 91 -7.17 -12.95 7.76
C GLU A 91 -8.55 -13.53 8.15
N ASP A 92 -9.64 -13.09 7.53
CA ASP A 92 -10.96 -13.68 7.67
C ASP A 92 -11.14 -14.97 6.85
N GLY A 93 -10.13 -15.39 6.08
CA GLY A 93 -10.13 -16.57 5.22
C GLY A 93 -11.03 -16.45 3.99
N LYS A 94 -11.33 -15.23 3.52
CA LYS A 94 -12.24 -15.00 2.39
C LYS A 94 -11.68 -14.03 1.38
N ILE A 95 -12.04 -14.27 0.12
CA ILE A 95 -11.86 -13.26 -0.94
C ILE A 95 -12.99 -12.23 -0.82
N SER A 96 -12.65 -10.97 -0.72
CA SER A 96 -13.63 -9.88 -0.67
C SER A 96 -14.46 -9.82 -1.95
N THR A 97 -15.76 -9.55 -1.82
CA THR A 97 -16.72 -9.55 -2.93
C THR A 97 -16.59 -8.35 -3.87
N ASP A 98 -15.84 -7.34 -3.48
CA ASP A 98 -15.53 -6.17 -4.29
C ASP A 98 -14.30 -6.37 -5.20
N LEU A 99 -13.52 -7.44 -4.99
CA LEU A 99 -12.49 -7.88 -5.91
C LEU A 99 -13.09 -8.56 -7.13
N SER A 100 -12.54 -8.30 -8.29
CA SER A 100 -12.99 -8.88 -9.56
C SER A 100 -11.88 -9.68 -10.22
N PHE A 101 -12.27 -10.64 -11.05
CA PHE A 101 -11.34 -11.51 -11.77
C PHE A 101 -11.58 -11.43 -13.27
N TYR A 102 -10.49 -11.59 -14.04
CA TYR A 102 -10.56 -11.72 -15.48
C TYR A 102 -9.59 -12.82 -15.95
N VAL A 103 -10.02 -13.59 -16.94
CA VAL A 103 -9.24 -14.66 -17.59
C VAL A 103 -9.00 -14.26 -19.03
N GLY A 104 -7.76 -13.96 -19.37
CA GLY A 104 -7.35 -13.58 -20.72
C GLY A 104 -6.85 -14.75 -21.55
N ASP A 105 -6.58 -15.90 -20.93
CA ASP A 105 -6.14 -17.12 -21.59
C ASP A 105 -7.31 -18.10 -21.85
N SER A 106 -7.04 -19.15 -22.63
CA SER A 106 -8.00 -20.21 -22.97
C SER A 106 -7.78 -21.50 -22.16
N GLY A 107 -6.86 -21.47 -21.20
CA GLY A 107 -6.50 -22.65 -20.40
C GLY A 107 -7.42 -22.86 -19.20
N THR A 108 -7.23 -23.97 -18.52
CA THR A 108 -7.93 -24.33 -17.29
C THR A 108 -6.96 -24.51 -16.15
N VAL A 109 -7.38 -24.16 -14.92
CA VAL A 109 -6.58 -24.43 -13.74
C VAL A 109 -6.32 -25.94 -13.66
N ASN A 110 -5.04 -26.33 -13.48
CA ASN A 110 -4.68 -27.75 -13.38
C ASN A 110 -5.34 -28.38 -12.15
N ALA A 111 -5.86 -29.59 -12.29
CA ALA A 111 -6.56 -30.29 -11.23
C ALA A 111 -5.70 -30.58 -9.98
N ASN A 112 -4.38 -30.53 -10.10
CA ASN A 112 -3.44 -30.73 -9.00
C ASN A 112 -2.97 -29.40 -8.37
N ALA A 113 -3.47 -28.27 -8.85
CA ALA A 113 -3.10 -26.97 -8.27
C ALA A 113 -3.64 -26.76 -6.84
N GLY A 114 -4.77 -27.42 -6.52
CA GLY A 114 -5.45 -27.37 -5.22
C GLY A 114 -6.93 -27.02 -5.37
N GLU A 115 -7.74 -27.50 -4.43
CA GLU A 115 -9.19 -27.24 -4.40
C GLU A 115 -9.53 -25.83 -3.95
N GLU A 116 -8.55 -25.10 -3.38
CA GLU A 116 -8.68 -23.73 -2.91
C GLU A 116 -8.87 -22.74 -4.06
N PHE A 117 -8.37 -23.06 -5.26
CA PHE A 117 -8.45 -22.18 -6.41
C PHE A 117 -9.82 -22.26 -7.11
N ASN A 118 -10.39 -21.09 -7.36
CA ASN A 118 -11.54 -20.96 -8.24
C ASN A 118 -11.13 -21.18 -9.72
N LYS A 119 -12.11 -21.18 -10.62
CA LYS A 119 -11.85 -21.35 -12.06
C LYS A 119 -11.01 -20.24 -12.69
N GLU A 120 -10.97 -19.09 -12.06
CA GLU A 120 -10.13 -17.94 -12.46
C GLU A 120 -8.68 -18.08 -11.98
N GLY A 121 -8.38 -19.07 -11.12
CA GLY A 121 -7.03 -19.37 -10.63
C GLY A 121 -6.65 -18.60 -9.37
N TRP A 122 -7.63 -18.11 -8.60
CA TRP A 122 -7.42 -17.41 -7.34
C TRP A 122 -8.13 -18.10 -6.18
N GLY A 123 -7.52 -18.04 -5.00
CA GLY A 123 -8.05 -18.70 -3.80
C GLY A 123 -7.44 -18.13 -2.53
N ILE A 124 -7.86 -18.61 -1.38
CA ILE A 124 -7.25 -18.31 -0.08
C ILE A 124 -6.43 -19.51 0.36
N PHE A 125 -5.15 -19.27 0.64
CA PHE A 125 -4.27 -20.26 1.24
C PHE A 125 -4.11 -20.00 2.72
N ASN A 126 -4.21 -21.08 3.52
CA ASN A 126 -3.79 -21.08 4.89
C ASN A 126 -2.31 -21.47 4.93
N ILE A 127 -1.46 -20.58 5.36
CA ILE A 127 -0.01 -20.78 5.51
C ILE A 127 0.35 -20.88 6.99
N GLU A 128 1.52 -21.45 7.29
CA GLU A 128 2.05 -21.32 8.64
C GLU A 128 2.19 -19.84 9.00
N LYS A 129 1.80 -19.47 10.22
CA LYS A 129 1.81 -18.09 10.70
C LYS A 129 3.15 -17.40 10.42
N HIS A 130 3.11 -16.36 9.62
CA HIS A 130 4.27 -15.56 9.24
C HIS A 130 4.15 -14.13 9.78
N ALA A 131 5.24 -13.57 10.30
CA ALA A 131 5.23 -12.23 10.90
C ALA A 131 4.79 -11.10 9.95
N MET A 132 4.97 -11.30 8.63
CA MET A 132 4.59 -10.32 7.60
C MET A 132 3.24 -10.64 6.93
N LEU A 133 2.95 -11.94 6.71
CA LEU A 133 1.80 -12.38 5.90
C LEU A 133 0.67 -12.99 6.73
N GLY A 134 0.73 -13.00 8.08
CA GLY A 134 -0.31 -13.60 8.90
C GLY A 134 -0.48 -15.11 8.70
N GLU A 135 -1.70 -15.59 8.68
CA GLU A 135 -2.08 -17.01 8.53
C GLU A 135 -2.82 -17.29 7.23
N HIS A 136 -3.46 -16.28 6.63
CA HIS A 136 -4.22 -16.42 5.38
C HIS A 136 -3.68 -15.43 4.33
N VAL A 137 -3.49 -15.91 3.12
CA VAL A 137 -3.03 -15.09 1.99
C VAL A 137 -3.91 -15.31 0.78
N LEU A 138 -4.04 -14.29 -0.05
CA LEU A 138 -4.60 -14.47 -1.39
C LEU A 138 -3.56 -15.16 -2.27
N ALA A 139 -3.92 -16.31 -2.82
CA ALA A 139 -3.10 -17.11 -3.70
C ALA A 139 -3.59 -17.04 -5.13
N GLY A 140 -2.67 -16.81 -6.07
CA GLY A 140 -2.92 -16.93 -7.50
C GLY A 140 -2.09 -18.04 -8.09
N THR A 141 -2.70 -18.98 -8.84
CA THR A 141 -1.96 -20.06 -9.50
C THR A 141 -1.71 -19.77 -10.98
N SER A 142 -0.47 -20.00 -11.38
CA SER A 142 -0.06 -20.02 -12.79
C SER A 142 0.02 -21.44 -13.36
N TRP A 143 -0.39 -22.45 -12.58
CA TRP A 143 -0.46 -23.82 -13.06
C TRP A 143 -1.72 -24.03 -13.90
N ILE A 144 -1.62 -23.63 -15.16
CA ILE A 144 -2.70 -23.60 -16.13
C ILE A 144 -2.40 -24.59 -17.27
N ASP A 145 -3.35 -25.48 -17.54
CA ASP A 145 -3.26 -26.43 -18.64
C ASP A 145 -3.76 -25.80 -19.94
N GLY A 146 -3.00 -26.03 -21.00
CA GLY A 146 -3.42 -25.69 -22.37
C GLY A 146 -3.11 -24.26 -22.82
N ALA A 147 -2.66 -23.38 -21.95
CA ALA A 147 -2.30 -22.01 -22.30
C ALA A 147 -1.19 -21.45 -21.40
N THR A 148 -0.59 -20.33 -21.82
CA THR A 148 0.20 -19.48 -20.95
C THR A 148 -0.76 -18.67 -20.09
N PRO A 149 -0.56 -18.62 -18.76
CA PRO A 149 -1.44 -17.87 -17.86
C PRO A 149 -1.57 -16.39 -18.23
N ASP A 150 -2.80 -15.92 -18.20
CA ASP A 150 -3.18 -14.50 -18.26
C ASP A 150 -4.35 -14.30 -17.31
N ARG A 151 -4.02 -14.33 -15.98
CA ARG A 151 -4.98 -14.36 -14.89
C ARG A 151 -4.92 -13.05 -14.11
N TRP A 152 -6.05 -12.43 -13.92
CA TRP A 152 -6.14 -11.09 -13.36
C TRP A 152 -6.96 -11.06 -12.09
N LEU A 153 -6.42 -10.33 -11.11
CA LEU A 153 -7.13 -9.86 -9.93
C LEU A 153 -7.24 -8.34 -10.05
N ILE A 154 -8.45 -7.80 -9.95
CA ILE A 154 -8.73 -6.39 -10.16
C ILE A 154 -9.37 -5.81 -8.90
N LEU A 155 -8.76 -4.76 -8.36
CA LEU A 155 -9.28 -4.01 -7.23
C LEU A 155 -10.46 -3.12 -7.66
N PRO A 156 -11.34 -2.74 -6.72
CA PRO A 156 -12.38 -1.75 -7.00
C PRO A 156 -11.76 -0.42 -7.46
N LYS A 157 -12.56 0.34 -8.18
CA LYS A 157 -12.17 1.65 -8.66
C LYS A 157 -11.87 2.60 -7.50
N VAL A 158 -10.78 3.32 -7.59
CA VAL A 158 -10.38 4.36 -6.64
C VAL A 158 -10.14 5.69 -7.35
N HIS A 159 -10.49 6.79 -6.70
CA HIS A 159 -10.14 8.14 -7.16
C HIS A 159 -8.86 8.60 -6.49
N VAL A 160 -7.82 8.90 -7.26
CA VAL A 160 -6.53 9.38 -6.78
C VAL A 160 -6.56 10.90 -6.73
N ASN A 161 -6.42 11.49 -5.54
CA ASN A 161 -6.46 12.94 -5.35
C ASN A 161 -5.22 13.51 -4.62
N SER A 162 -4.11 12.78 -4.70
CA SER A 162 -2.83 13.18 -4.11
C SER A 162 -1.65 12.68 -4.94
N GLU A 163 -0.61 13.49 -5.04
CA GLU A 163 0.68 13.09 -5.61
C GLU A 163 1.44 12.09 -4.70
N ASN A 164 1.03 11.96 -3.44
CA ASN A 164 1.62 11.02 -2.49
C ASN A 164 0.89 9.67 -2.46
N ALA A 165 -0.18 9.51 -3.22
CA ALA A 165 -0.90 8.25 -3.29
C ALA A 165 0.00 7.13 -3.81
N CYS A 166 -0.11 5.95 -3.19
CA CYS A 166 0.62 4.77 -3.57
C CYS A 166 -0.19 3.50 -3.35
N PHE A 167 0.17 2.47 -4.08
CA PHE A 167 -0.35 1.12 -3.95
C PHE A 167 0.76 0.23 -3.42
N VAL A 168 0.49 -0.50 -2.34
CA VAL A 168 1.48 -1.33 -1.61
C VAL A 168 0.89 -2.70 -1.34
N TRP A 169 1.70 -3.74 -1.40
CA TRP A 169 1.33 -5.12 -1.09
C TRP A 169 2.54 -5.92 -0.63
N ASP A 170 2.29 -7.01 0.07
CA ASP A 170 3.28 -8.02 0.36
C ASP A 170 3.13 -9.18 -0.63
N ALA A 171 4.26 -9.76 -1.06
CA ALA A 171 4.26 -10.83 -2.04
C ALA A 171 5.38 -11.85 -1.78
N MET A 172 5.10 -13.11 -2.11
CA MET A 172 6.11 -14.17 -2.24
C MET A 172 5.68 -15.23 -3.25
N SER A 173 6.64 -15.93 -3.84
CA SER A 173 6.40 -17.22 -4.52
C SER A 173 6.36 -18.33 -3.49
N PHE A 174 5.42 -19.25 -3.62
CA PHE A 174 5.30 -20.38 -2.70
C PHE A 174 6.44 -21.40 -2.88
N ASN A 175 6.89 -21.61 -4.12
CA ASN A 175 7.92 -22.61 -4.46
C ASN A 175 9.18 -21.94 -5.03
N GLN A 176 10.35 -22.24 -4.42
CA GLN A 176 11.64 -21.65 -4.84
C GLN A 176 12.13 -22.12 -6.22
N LEU A 177 11.60 -23.23 -6.76
CA LEU A 177 11.97 -23.75 -8.06
C LEU A 177 11.03 -23.24 -9.17
N LEU A 178 9.87 -22.69 -8.79
CA LEU A 178 8.80 -22.26 -9.67
C LEU A 178 8.37 -20.83 -9.28
N LEU A 179 9.30 -19.89 -9.47
CA LEU A 179 9.09 -18.49 -9.08
C LEU A 179 8.07 -17.80 -10.00
N GLU A 180 7.20 -17.03 -9.40
CA GLU A 180 6.12 -16.34 -10.10
C GLU A 180 6.56 -15.03 -10.74
N THR A 181 6.07 -14.77 -11.92
CA THR A 181 6.19 -13.50 -12.65
C THR A 181 4.80 -12.90 -12.77
N TYR A 182 4.65 -11.66 -12.33
CA TYR A 182 3.39 -10.96 -12.43
C TYR A 182 3.61 -9.48 -12.77
N ARG A 183 2.55 -8.86 -13.24
CA ARG A 183 2.52 -7.42 -13.54
C ARG A 183 1.50 -6.72 -12.65
N VAL A 184 1.83 -5.51 -12.25
CA VAL A 184 0.86 -4.58 -11.70
C VAL A 184 0.52 -3.58 -12.78
N LYS A 185 -0.76 -3.43 -13.03
CA LYS A 185 -1.30 -2.56 -14.07
C LYS A 185 -2.31 -1.60 -13.48
N VAL A 186 -2.32 -0.37 -13.97
CA VAL A 186 -3.28 0.65 -13.59
C VAL A 186 -3.97 1.18 -14.83
N SER A 187 -5.29 1.21 -14.82
CA SER A 187 -6.13 1.75 -15.89
C SER A 187 -6.90 2.97 -15.40
N ASP A 188 -6.79 4.08 -16.11
CA ASP A 188 -7.61 5.29 -15.92
C ASP A 188 -8.83 5.34 -16.88
N GLY A 189 -9.17 4.18 -17.44
CA GLY A 189 -10.29 3.99 -18.35
C GLY A 189 -11.27 2.94 -17.84
N SER A 190 -11.48 1.90 -18.66
CA SER A 190 -12.33 0.77 -18.31
C SER A 190 -11.74 -0.11 -17.22
N GLY A 191 -12.57 -0.68 -16.36
CA GLY A 191 -12.22 -1.72 -15.40
C GLY A 191 -12.14 -3.12 -16.02
N ASN A 192 -12.32 -3.25 -17.34
CA ASN A 192 -12.28 -4.53 -18.03
C ASN A 192 -10.92 -4.69 -18.78
N PRO A 193 -10.06 -5.64 -18.39
CA PRO A 193 -8.80 -5.88 -19.08
C PRO A 193 -8.93 -6.23 -20.58
N ALA A 194 -10.08 -6.74 -21.01
CA ALA A 194 -10.36 -7.00 -22.42
C ALA A 194 -10.37 -5.69 -23.26
N ASP A 195 -10.53 -4.54 -22.63
CA ASP A 195 -10.44 -3.23 -23.29
C ASP A 195 -8.99 -2.72 -23.43
N TYR A 196 -8.03 -3.62 -23.39
CA TYR A 196 -6.61 -3.40 -23.64
C TYR A 196 -5.93 -2.47 -22.60
N TRP A 197 -5.61 -3.04 -21.46
CA TRP A 197 -4.75 -2.38 -20.47
C TRP A 197 -3.28 -2.45 -20.92
N TYR A 198 -2.85 -1.52 -21.74
CA TYR A 198 -1.50 -1.52 -22.30
C TYR A 198 -0.40 -1.16 -21.31
N THR A 199 -0.71 -0.33 -20.31
CA THR A 199 0.30 0.17 -19.38
C THR A 199 0.61 -0.89 -18.32
N THR A 200 1.87 -1.23 -18.17
CA THR A 200 2.39 -1.99 -17.05
C THR A 200 3.17 -1.04 -16.14
N ASP A 201 2.71 -0.87 -14.91
CA ASP A 201 3.34 0.02 -13.95
C ASP A 201 4.52 -0.65 -13.24
N LEU A 202 4.43 -1.96 -13.03
CA LEU A 202 5.50 -2.78 -12.50
C LEU A 202 5.42 -4.19 -13.09
N GLU A 203 6.56 -4.77 -13.47
CA GLU A 203 6.71 -6.20 -13.75
C GLU A 203 7.71 -6.79 -12.74
N VAL A 204 7.28 -7.77 -11.98
CA VAL A 204 8.12 -8.55 -11.07
C VAL A 204 8.42 -9.88 -11.74
N LYS A 205 9.69 -10.11 -12.06
CA LYS A 205 10.17 -11.37 -12.69
C LYS A 205 10.79 -12.28 -11.64
N GLY A 206 10.17 -13.43 -11.42
CA GLY A 206 10.65 -14.40 -10.44
C GLY A 206 10.57 -13.84 -9.00
N GLU A 207 9.37 -13.67 -8.48
CA GLU A 207 9.17 -13.23 -7.11
C GLU A 207 9.86 -14.16 -6.12
N THR A 208 10.45 -13.61 -5.06
CA THR A 208 11.21 -14.38 -4.08
C THR A 208 10.31 -15.22 -3.17
N VAL A 209 10.84 -16.31 -2.62
CA VAL A 209 10.13 -17.12 -1.61
C VAL A 209 10.17 -16.50 -0.21
N THR A 210 11.01 -15.49 0.00
CA THR A 210 10.97 -14.67 1.21
C THR A 210 10.01 -13.51 0.96
N PRO A 211 8.99 -13.32 1.79
CA PRO A 211 8.04 -12.23 1.65
C PRO A 211 8.71 -10.88 1.53
N LYS A 212 8.20 -10.05 0.64
CA LYS A 212 8.66 -8.67 0.42
C LYS A 212 7.51 -7.73 0.25
N THR A 213 7.60 -6.57 0.88
CA THR A 213 6.74 -5.44 0.57
C THR A 213 7.14 -4.83 -0.77
N ARG A 214 6.15 -4.65 -1.63
CA ARG A 214 6.22 -4.04 -2.95
C ARG A 214 5.34 -2.81 -2.99
N GLY A 215 5.63 -1.89 -3.92
CA GLY A 215 4.75 -0.73 -4.08
C GLY A 215 5.02 0.02 -5.37
N ILE A 216 4.02 0.75 -5.81
CA ILE A 216 4.10 1.72 -6.92
C ILE A 216 3.51 3.05 -6.49
N SER A 217 4.05 4.14 -7.03
CA SER A 217 3.45 5.46 -6.88
C SER A 217 2.24 5.60 -7.81
N LEU A 218 1.16 6.16 -7.30
CA LEU A 218 -0.01 6.54 -8.08
C LEU A 218 -0.03 8.03 -8.49
N SER A 219 1.05 8.77 -8.22
CA SER A 219 1.15 10.23 -8.44
C SER A 219 0.77 10.65 -9.87
N LYS A 220 1.15 9.85 -10.89
CA LYS A 220 0.81 10.14 -12.30
C LYS A 220 -0.70 10.03 -12.62
N TYR A 221 -1.46 9.47 -11.70
CA TYR A 221 -2.91 9.34 -11.79
C TYR A 221 -3.66 10.34 -10.93
N ASN A 222 -2.96 11.33 -10.34
CA ASN A 222 -3.59 12.38 -9.55
C ASN A 222 -4.73 13.06 -10.33
N GLY A 223 -5.89 13.19 -9.69
CA GLY A 223 -7.12 13.71 -10.29
C GLY A 223 -7.90 12.72 -11.15
N LYS A 224 -7.54 11.43 -11.15
CA LYS A 224 -8.18 10.41 -11.98
C LYS A 224 -8.81 9.29 -11.16
N ASP A 225 -9.86 8.72 -11.74
CA ASP A 225 -10.40 7.43 -11.33
C ASP A 225 -9.55 6.31 -11.95
N VAL A 226 -9.12 5.34 -11.16
CA VAL A 226 -8.30 4.23 -11.65
C VAL A 226 -8.77 2.88 -11.12
N TYR A 227 -8.53 1.84 -11.91
CA TYR A 227 -8.52 0.46 -11.48
C TYR A 227 -7.08 -0.01 -11.37
N ILE A 228 -6.79 -0.85 -10.38
CA ILE A 228 -5.48 -1.45 -10.16
C ILE A 228 -5.65 -2.96 -10.27
N ALA A 229 -4.73 -3.64 -10.94
CA ALA A 229 -4.80 -5.08 -11.11
C ALA A 229 -3.43 -5.76 -10.98
N PHE A 230 -3.46 -6.96 -10.43
CA PHE A 230 -2.41 -7.96 -10.60
C PHE A 230 -2.72 -8.81 -11.83
N ASN A 231 -1.74 -9.00 -12.69
CA ASN A 231 -1.83 -9.86 -13.85
C ASN A 231 -0.74 -10.94 -13.77
N LEU A 232 -1.13 -12.15 -13.44
CA LEU A 232 -0.26 -13.31 -13.32
C LEU A 232 0.01 -13.89 -14.70
N VAL A 233 1.29 -14.00 -15.08
CA VAL A 233 1.73 -14.34 -16.45
C VAL A 233 2.85 -15.36 -16.51
N THR A 234 3.10 -16.11 -15.46
CA THR A 234 4.22 -17.07 -15.38
C THR A 234 3.96 -18.28 -16.28
N PRO A 235 4.79 -18.55 -17.28
CA PRO A 235 4.55 -19.68 -18.20
C PRO A 235 4.65 -21.07 -17.53
N LYS A 236 5.37 -21.17 -16.42
CA LYS A 236 5.61 -22.41 -15.66
C LYS A 236 5.88 -22.05 -14.20
N GLY A 237 4.90 -21.51 -13.53
CA GLY A 237 4.95 -21.24 -12.12
C GLY A 237 4.07 -22.21 -11.33
N GLU A 238 3.81 -21.89 -10.10
CA GLU A 238 2.94 -22.66 -9.24
C GLU A 238 1.96 -21.73 -8.51
N VAL A 239 2.44 -20.99 -7.49
CA VAL A 239 1.58 -20.12 -6.68
C VAL A 239 2.29 -18.82 -6.32
N LEU A 240 1.65 -17.69 -6.61
CA LEU A 240 1.93 -16.37 -6.08
C LEU A 240 1.07 -16.15 -4.83
N CYS A 241 1.68 -15.84 -3.70
CA CYS A 241 1.00 -15.39 -2.50
C CYS A 241 1.06 -13.87 -2.43
N LEU A 242 -0.09 -13.25 -2.19
CA LEU A 242 -0.28 -11.81 -2.03
C LEU A 242 -0.98 -11.54 -0.70
N ASP A 243 -0.56 -10.46 -0.02
CA ASP A 243 -1.17 -10.05 1.24
C ASP A 243 -0.99 -8.57 1.49
N ASN A 244 -1.64 -8.04 2.53
CA ASN A 244 -1.54 -6.64 2.95
C ASN A 244 -1.69 -5.67 1.77
N ILE A 245 -2.62 -5.99 0.86
CA ILE A 245 -2.86 -5.20 -0.35
C ILE A 245 -3.56 -3.91 0.04
N GLY A 246 -2.88 -2.77 -0.13
CA GLY A 246 -3.38 -1.48 0.32
C GLY A 246 -3.18 -0.33 -0.67
N VAL A 247 -4.15 0.57 -0.74
CA VAL A 247 -4.03 1.87 -1.38
C VAL A 247 -3.97 2.95 -0.30
N TYR A 248 -2.93 3.76 -0.34
CA TYR A 248 -2.58 4.74 0.70
C TYR A 248 -2.52 6.15 0.10
N GLY A 249 -2.62 7.14 0.98
CA GLY A 249 -2.63 8.56 0.63
C GLY A 249 -4.05 9.10 0.49
N ASP A 250 -4.18 10.30 -0.06
CA ASP A 250 -5.47 10.90 -0.31
C ASP A 250 -6.13 10.23 -1.52
N VAL A 251 -6.76 9.10 -1.26
CA VAL A 251 -7.51 8.32 -2.24
C VAL A 251 -8.92 8.18 -1.71
N VAL A 252 -9.89 8.28 -2.56
CA VAL A 252 -11.29 8.07 -2.20
C VAL A 252 -11.76 6.79 -2.86
N ASN A 253 -12.37 5.90 -2.08
CA ASN A 253 -13.04 4.73 -2.64
C ASN A 253 -14.09 5.18 -3.64
N GLY A 254 -13.83 4.91 -4.91
CA GLY A 254 -14.68 5.36 -5.99
C GLY A 254 -15.94 4.54 -6.12
N ILE A 255 -16.95 4.81 -5.28
CA ILE A 255 -18.32 4.68 -5.73
C ILE A 255 -18.63 5.99 -6.47
N THR A 256 -18.12 6.14 -7.67
CA THR A 256 -18.63 7.17 -8.58
C THR A 256 -19.94 6.66 -9.14
N ASP A 257 -20.98 7.42 -8.87
CA ASP A 257 -22.24 7.28 -9.58
C ASP A 257 -21.98 7.30 -11.09
N VAL A 258 -22.72 6.53 -11.85
CA VAL A 258 -22.58 6.24 -13.29
C VAL A 258 -22.56 7.50 -14.18
N ASN A 259 -22.66 8.70 -13.63
CA ASN A 259 -22.78 9.97 -14.32
C ASN A 259 -21.61 10.94 -14.19
N GLY A 260 -20.45 10.52 -13.62
CA GLY A 260 -19.23 11.35 -13.67
C GLY A 260 -19.25 12.63 -12.83
N GLU A 261 -20.22 12.81 -11.94
CA GLU A 261 -20.29 13.96 -11.04
C GLU A 261 -19.81 13.59 -9.64
N THR A 262 -18.83 14.31 -9.11
CA THR A 262 -18.40 14.25 -7.71
C THR A 262 -19.48 14.67 -6.71
N ALA A 263 -20.63 15.13 -7.19
CA ALA A 263 -21.78 15.49 -6.38
C ALA A 263 -22.35 14.26 -5.66
N GLY A 264 -22.28 14.26 -4.33
CA GLY A 264 -22.84 13.19 -3.49
C GLY A 264 -21.82 12.28 -2.84
N MET A 265 -20.52 12.53 -3.00
CA MET A 265 -19.48 11.83 -2.26
C MET A 265 -19.52 12.25 -0.79
N PHE A 266 -19.54 11.25 0.11
CA PHE A 266 -19.51 11.50 1.55
C PHE A 266 -18.08 11.72 2.04
N ILE A 267 -17.91 12.71 2.91
CA ILE A 267 -16.69 12.98 3.67
C ILE A 267 -17.01 12.69 5.12
N VAL A 268 -16.33 11.69 5.72
CA VAL A 268 -16.57 11.27 7.10
C VAL A 268 -15.24 11.09 7.81
N ASP A 269 -15.07 11.83 8.89
CA ASP A 269 -13.97 11.64 9.83
C ASP A 269 -14.49 11.69 11.28
N ASN A 270 -13.60 11.61 12.27
CA ASN A 270 -14.01 11.66 13.68
C ASN A 270 -14.61 13.00 14.12
N ASN A 271 -14.47 14.06 13.34
CA ASN A 271 -14.90 15.42 13.70
C ASN A 271 -15.96 15.97 12.74
N SER A 272 -16.08 15.43 11.54
CA SER A 272 -16.99 15.94 10.52
C SER A 272 -17.73 14.83 9.75
N PHE A 273 -18.93 15.17 9.32
CA PHE A 273 -19.72 14.43 8.34
C PHE A 273 -20.18 15.40 7.26
N GLY A 274 -20.01 15.04 5.99
CA GLY A 274 -20.39 15.89 4.88
C GLY A 274 -20.63 15.10 3.59
N ALA A 275 -21.12 15.78 2.56
CA ALA A 275 -21.20 15.26 1.21
C ALA A 275 -20.98 16.39 0.19
N VAL A 276 -20.12 16.13 -0.79
CA VAL A 276 -19.76 17.09 -1.83
C VAL A 276 -21.02 17.49 -2.63
N GLY A 277 -21.27 18.80 -2.73
CA GLY A 277 -22.43 19.33 -3.45
C GLY A 277 -23.76 19.22 -2.71
N ALA A 278 -23.80 18.71 -1.48
CA ALA A 278 -25.01 18.69 -0.68
C ALA A 278 -25.44 20.10 -0.28
N LYS A 279 -26.75 20.35 -0.29
CA LYS A 279 -27.36 21.57 0.23
C LYS A 279 -27.55 21.52 1.75
N SER A 280 -27.84 20.34 2.27
CA SER A 280 -27.94 20.09 3.71
C SER A 280 -27.54 18.67 4.05
N VAL A 281 -27.07 18.49 5.31
CA VAL A 281 -26.76 17.18 5.85
C VAL A 281 -27.47 16.97 7.20
N ALA A 282 -27.79 15.71 7.50
CA ALA A 282 -28.35 15.28 8.77
C ALA A 282 -27.67 13.99 9.22
N VAL A 283 -27.56 13.79 10.52
CA VAL A 283 -27.10 12.54 11.14
C VAL A 283 -28.21 11.97 12.00
N VAL A 284 -28.48 10.68 11.81
CA VAL A 284 -29.56 9.95 12.47
C VAL A 284 -28.96 8.81 13.27
N ASP A 285 -29.44 8.58 14.49
CA ASP A 285 -29.08 7.41 15.28
C ASP A 285 -29.82 6.15 14.84
N LEU A 286 -29.46 4.99 15.37
CA LEU A 286 -30.07 3.71 15.00
C LEU A 286 -31.57 3.61 15.39
N SER A 287 -32.08 4.52 16.22
CA SER A 287 -33.51 4.60 16.55
C SER A 287 -34.31 5.43 15.52
N GLY A 288 -33.62 6.02 14.54
CA GLY A 288 -34.22 6.89 13.52
C GLY A 288 -34.35 8.35 13.95
N ARG A 289 -33.81 8.74 15.12
CA ARG A 289 -33.84 10.12 15.60
C ARG A 289 -32.73 10.93 14.97
N THR A 290 -33.04 12.09 14.43
CA THR A 290 -32.03 13.05 13.94
C THR A 290 -31.29 13.65 15.14
N VAL A 291 -30.00 13.43 15.23
CA VAL A 291 -29.10 13.89 16.29
C VAL A 291 -28.29 15.12 15.87
N LEU A 292 -28.21 15.37 14.56
CA LEU A 292 -27.53 16.53 14.00
C LEU A 292 -28.17 16.91 12.68
N ARG A 293 -28.26 18.22 12.40
CA ARG A 293 -28.71 18.77 11.12
C ARG A 293 -27.96 20.07 10.83
N ALA A 294 -27.55 20.24 9.57
CA ALA A 294 -26.96 21.47 9.08
C ALA A 294 -27.45 21.78 7.64
N GLU A 295 -27.77 23.03 7.40
CA GLU A 295 -28.12 23.56 6.06
C GLU A 295 -26.82 23.95 5.30
N SER A 296 -25.88 23.02 5.26
CA SER A 296 -24.56 23.12 4.60
C SER A 296 -24.14 21.76 4.10
N SER A 297 -23.11 21.71 3.25
CA SER A 297 -22.56 20.46 2.71
C SER A 297 -21.86 19.59 3.74
N SER A 298 -21.56 20.12 4.94
CA SER A 298 -20.93 19.39 6.03
C SER A 298 -21.33 19.92 7.39
N ALA A 299 -21.17 19.08 8.43
CA ALA A 299 -21.42 19.43 9.82
C ALA A 299 -20.43 18.76 10.76
N SER A 300 -20.12 19.41 11.90
CA SER A 300 -19.26 18.82 12.91
C SER A 300 -19.99 17.72 13.69
N VAL A 301 -19.41 16.53 13.74
CA VAL A 301 -19.87 15.39 14.54
C VAL A 301 -19.05 15.21 15.84
N ALA A 302 -18.16 16.14 16.14
CA ALA A 302 -17.27 16.06 17.32
C ALA A 302 -18.05 15.92 18.65
N GLY A 303 -19.25 16.48 18.74
CA GLY A 303 -20.12 16.41 19.93
C GLY A 303 -20.98 15.14 20.04
N LEU A 304 -20.96 14.26 19.04
CA LEU A 304 -21.70 12.99 19.11
C LEU A 304 -20.95 11.98 19.96
N GLN A 305 -21.70 11.16 20.71
CA GLN A 305 -21.13 10.04 21.44
C GLN A 305 -20.58 8.97 20.48
N PRO A 306 -19.56 8.18 20.90
CA PRO A 306 -19.14 7.02 20.12
C PRO A 306 -20.32 6.09 19.81
N GLY A 307 -20.44 5.65 18.55
CA GLY A 307 -21.57 4.84 18.14
C GLY A 307 -21.74 4.77 16.61
N VAL A 308 -22.77 4.04 16.19
CA VAL A 308 -23.12 3.86 14.80
C VAL A 308 -24.22 4.85 14.42
N TYR A 309 -24.03 5.53 13.30
CA TYR A 309 -24.96 6.55 12.80
C TYR A 309 -25.22 6.36 11.30
N VAL A 310 -26.31 6.96 10.84
CA VAL A 310 -26.61 7.11 9.40
C VAL A 310 -26.56 8.60 9.07
N GLY A 311 -25.64 9.00 8.22
CA GLY A 311 -25.60 10.34 7.67
C GLY A 311 -26.46 10.42 6.41
N VAL A 312 -27.21 11.48 6.26
CA VAL A 312 -28.09 11.75 5.11
C VAL A 312 -27.72 13.10 4.52
N ALA A 313 -27.49 13.13 3.21
CA ALA A 313 -27.22 14.34 2.46
C ALA A 313 -28.38 14.62 1.49
N LYS A 314 -28.84 15.88 1.40
CA LYS A 314 -29.86 16.34 0.47
C LYS A 314 -29.25 17.32 -0.53
N PHE A 315 -29.51 17.11 -1.81
CA PHE A 315 -28.97 17.89 -2.93
C PHE A 315 -29.95 18.92 -3.48
N ALA A 316 -29.43 19.82 -4.32
CA ALA A 316 -30.24 20.92 -4.90
C ALA A 316 -31.36 20.42 -5.83
N ASP A 317 -31.18 19.26 -6.46
CA ASP A 317 -32.18 18.57 -7.31
C ASP A 317 -33.28 17.87 -6.50
N GLY A 318 -33.21 17.91 -5.17
CA GLY A 318 -34.14 17.25 -4.27
C GLY A 318 -33.78 15.80 -3.93
N SER A 319 -32.74 15.21 -4.57
CA SER A 319 -32.28 13.87 -4.28
C SER A 319 -31.67 13.78 -2.88
N THR A 320 -31.66 12.58 -2.32
CA THR A 320 -31.02 12.29 -1.03
C THR A 320 -30.13 11.07 -1.15
N LYS A 321 -28.94 11.13 -0.53
CA LYS A 321 -28.04 9.99 -0.35
C LYS A 321 -27.81 9.77 1.13
N SER A 322 -27.49 8.51 1.52
CA SER A 322 -27.21 8.17 2.91
C SER A 322 -26.00 7.26 3.03
N LEU A 323 -25.27 7.40 4.14
CA LEU A 323 -24.10 6.58 4.47
C LEU A 323 -24.17 6.18 5.94
N LYS A 324 -23.98 4.89 6.23
CA LYS A 324 -23.77 4.42 7.61
C LYS A 324 -22.29 4.61 7.98
N PHE A 325 -22.02 5.19 9.14
CA PHE A 325 -20.66 5.41 9.64
C PHE A 325 -20.55 5.15 11.14
N VAL A 326 -19.32 4.97 11.61
CA VAL A 326 -19.00 4.75 13.02
C VAL A 326 -18.26 5.97 13.55
N LYS A 327 -18.80 6.59 14.59
CA LYS A 327 -18.10 7.59 15.41
C LYS A 327 -17.30 6.85 16.47
N LYS A 328 -15.98 7.05 16.50
CA LYS A 328 -15.05 6.49 17.51
C LYS A 328 -14.89 7.43 18.69
#